data_5a2377c310515a50e16fe0a86056ff62
#
_entry.id   5a2377c310515a50e16fe0a86056ff62
#
_cell.length_a   1.000
_cell.length_b   1.000
_cell.length_c   1.000
_cell.angle_alpha   90.00
_cell.angle_beta   90.00
_cell.angle_gamma   90.00
#
_symmetry.space_group_name_H-M   'P 1'
#
loop_
_entity.id
_entity.type
_entity.pdbx_description
1 polymer ?
#
loop_
_entity_poly.entity_id
_entity_poly.type
_entity_poly.pdbx_seq_one_letter_code
_entity_poly.pdbx_strand_id
1 'polypeptide(L)'
;MRGISFEVNNGQIVTLIGPNGSGKTTTAKMILNILNADEGLVTSNTNKMAYVPQKINIDWTMPLRVIDFMKITSSINNTQITEALALTGVEKLLYDEVHNLSGGEFQRVLIARAVAKKPELLVLDEPVQGVDFNGEIALYNLIKKISDKLNCGILLISHDMHFVMSTTNHVTVSYTHLTLPTILLV
;
A
#
# COMPACT_ATOMS: atom_id res chain seq x y z
N MET A 1 19.42 0.30 7.44
CA MET A 1 19.11 -0.97 6.77
C MET A 1 20.29 -1.34 5.91
N ARG A 2 20.83 -2.55 5.99
CA ARG A 2 22.01 -2.95 5.21
C ARG A 2 21.68 -4.21 4.40
N GLY A 3 22.06 -4.22 3.10
CA GLY A 3 22.06 -5.44 2.29
C GLY A 3 20.72 -6.00 1.84
N ILE A 4 19.71 -5.15 1.59
CA ILE A 4 18.44 -5.59 0.97
C ILE A 4 18.56 -5.42 -0.54
N SER A 5 18.17 -6.47 -1.26
CA SER A 5 18.02 -6.45 -2.72
C SER A 5 16.72 -7.15 -3.07
N PHE A 6 15.83 -6.47 -3.80
CA PHE A 6 14.60 -7.02 -4.33
C PHE A 6 14.13 -6.22 -5.53
N GLU A 7 13.23 -6.79 -6.27
CA GLU A 7 12.63 -6.20 -7.47
C GLU A 7 11.10 -6.33 -7.38
N VAL A 8 10.38 -5.34 -7.91
CA VAL A 8 8.92 -5.36 -8.00
C VAL A 8 8.53 -5.16 -9.45
N ASN A 9 7.99 -6.19 -10.07
CA ASN A 9 7.53 -6.16 -11.45
C ASN A 9 6.01 -5.93 -11.54
N ASN A 10 5.55 -5.52 -12.72
CA ASN A 10 4.12 -5.33 -12.98
C ASN A 10 3.34 -6.63 -12.70
N GLY A 11 2.21 -6.52 -12.04
CA GLY A 11 1.38 -7.67 -11.66
C GLY A 11 1.96 -8.54 -10.54
N GLN A 12 3.09 -8.15 -9.94
CA GLN A 12 3.68 -8.86 -8.80
C GLN A 12 3.35 -8.18 -7.48
N ILE A 13 3.17 -8.99 -6.44
CA ILE A 13 3.09 -8.56 -5.06
C ILE A 13 4.35 -9.02 -4.34
N VAL A 14 5.17 -8.06 -3.94
CA VAL A 14 6.38 -8.30 -3.14
C VAL A 14 6.12 -7.79 -1.73
N THR A 15 6.40 -8.60 -0.72
CA THR A 15 6.20 -8.20 0.66
C THR A 15 7.53 -8.03 1.39
N LEU A 16 7.68 -6.87 2.02
CA LEU A 16 8.79 -6.54 2.91
C LEU A 16 8.36 -6.78 4.36
N ILE A 17 8.93 -7.81 4.98
CA ILE A 17 8.64 -8.20 6.36
C ILE A 17 9.83 -7.86 7.27
N GLY A 18 9.53 -7.55 8.51
CA GLY A 18 10.55 -7.34 9.54
C GLY A 18 9.99 -6.70 10.80
N PRO A 19 10.72 -6.74 11.91
CA PRO A 19 10.30 -6.12 13.16
C PRO A 19 10.15 -4.60 13.03
N ASN A 20 9.44 -3.99 13.98
CA ASN A 20 9.36 -2.54 14.07
C ASN A 20 10.76 -1.94 14.23
N GLY A 21 11.01 -0.83 13.54
CA GLY A 21 12.33 -0.18 13.52
C GLY A 21 13.33 -0.81 12.54
N SER A 22 13.01 -1.89 11.81
CA SER A 22 13.94 -2.51 10.83
C SER A 22 14.14 -1.67 9.55
N GLY A 23 13.50 -0.51 9.42
CA GLY A 23 13.66 0.41 8.29
C GLY A 23 12.72 0.15 7.11
N LYS A 24 11.65 -0.65 7.25
CA LYS A 24 10.70 -0.95 6.17
C LYS A 24 10.09 0.32 5.55
N THR A 25 9.54 1.19 6.39
CA THR A 25 8.98 2.49 5.95
C THR A 25 10.05 3.40 5.32
N THR A 26 11.29 3.35 5.82
CA THR A 26 12.41 4.09 5.23
C THR A 26 12.71 3.58 3.82
N THR A 27 12.73 2.25 3.62
CA THR A 27 12.88 1.64 2.30
C THR A 27 11.76 2.07 1.34
N ALA A 28 10.50 2.05 1.80
CA ALA A 28 9.38 2.55 1.01
C ALA A 28 9.59 4.00 0.56
N LYS A 29 10.04 4.87 1.47
CA LYS A 29 10.32 6.28 1.17
C LYS A 29 11.47 6.46 0.19
N MET A 30 12.49 5.59 0.23
CA MET A 30 13.59 5.60 -0.77
C MET A 30 13.08 5.18 -2.15
N ILE A 31 12.27 4.13 -2.24
CA ILE A 31 11.66 3.68 -3.50
C ILE A 31 10.78 4.77 -4.13
N LEU A 32 10.06 5.51 -3.30
CA LEU A 32 9.21 6.63 -3.70
C LEU A 32 9.99 7.94 -4.01
N ASN A 33 11.32 7.90 -3.95
CA ASN A 33 12.18 9.08 -4.11
C ASN A 33 11.89 10.22 -3.11
N ILE A 34 11.34 9.88 -1.93
CA ILE A 34 11.11 10.83 -0.82
C ILE A 34 12.38 10.98 0.01
N LEU A 35 13.19 9.92 0.11
CA LEU A 35 14.48 9.90 0.78
C LEU A 35 15.55 9.34 -0.16
N ASN A 36 16.77 9.86 -0.06
CA ASN A 36 17.93 9.30 -0.75
C ASN A 36 18.49 8.12 0.04
N ALA A 37 19.03 7.13 -0.65
CA ALA A 37 19.80 6.05 -0.03
C ALA A 37 21.21 6.55 0.29
N ASP A 38 21.72 6.24 1.49
CA ASP A 38 23.11 6.56 1.87
C ASP A 38 24.09 5.67 1.12
N GLU A 39 23.70 4.40 0.88
CA GLU A 39 24.48 3.40 0.14
C GLU A 39 23.53 2.55 -0.71
N GLY A 40 24.03 2.01 -1.82
CA GLY A 40 23.26 1.18 -2.74
C GLY A 40 22.59 1.98 -3.86
N LEU A 41 21.72 1.32 -4.60
CA LEU A 41 21.05 1.89 -5.77
C LEU A 41 19.56 1.57 -5.72
N VAL A 42 18.74 2.59 -5.93
CA VAL A 42 17.30 2.44 -6.17
C VAL A 42 17.04 2.89 -7.60
N THR A 43 16.52 1.99 -8.42
CA THR A 43 16.16 2.29 -9.81
C THR A 43 14.67 2.09 -10.00
N SER A 44 14.05 2.95 -10.79
CA SER A 44 12.65 2.82 -11.17
C SER A 44 12.46 3.18 -12.64
N ASN A 45 11.68 2.37 -13.34
CA ASN A 45 11.33 2.59 -14.74
C ASN A 45 10.02 3.40 -14.86
N THR A 46 9.41 3.82 -13.75
CA THR A 46 8.15 4.56 -13.74
C THR A 46 8.16 5.70 -12.73
N ASN A 47 7.43 6.75 -13.07
CA ASN A 47 7.09 7.86 -12.16
C ASN A 47 5.63 7.77 -11.66
N LYS A 48 4.86 6.77 -12.14
CA LYS A 48 3.46 6.56 -11.74
C LYS A 48 3.40 5.69 -10.50
N MET A 49 3.81 6.25 -9.38
CA MET A 49 3.81 5.59 -8.09
C MET A 49 2.72 6.14 -7.19
N ALA A 50 2.13 5.27 -6.36
CA ALA A 50 1.20 5.66 -5.32
C ALA A 50 1.61 5.05 -3.98
N TYR A 51 1.29 5.75 -2.89
CA TYR A 51 1.65 5.36 -1.53
C TYR A 51 0.46 5.45 -0.60
N VAL A 52 0.23 4.40 0.15
CA VAL A 52 -0.69 4.36 1.28
C VAL A 52 0.14 4.22 2.54
N PRO A 53 0.29 5.28 3.35
CA PRO A 53 1.08 5.25 4.57
C PRO A 53 0.35 4.52 5.69
N GLN A 54 1.11 4.02 6.67
CA GLN A 54 0.60 3.36 7.87
C GLN A 54 -0.36 4.24 8.68
N LYS A 55 -0.08 5.53 8.75
CA LYS A 55 -0.91 6.52 9.46
C LYS A 55 -1.07 7.78 8.63
N ILE A 56 -2.29 8.28 8.61
CA ILE A 56 -2.60 9.60 8.05
C ILE A 56 -3.08 10.49 9.20
N ASN A 57 -2.47 11.66 9.33
CA ASN A 57 -2.93 12.67 10.26
C ASN A 57 -4.06 13.46 9.59
N ILE A 58 -5.29 13.17 10.00
CA ILE A 58 -6.48 13.93 9.60
C ILE A 58 -7.01 14.61 10.87
N ASP A 59 -7.43 15.87 10.72
CA ASP A 59 -8.24 16.51 11.75
C ASP A 59 -9.66 15.95 11.66
N TRP A 60 -9.98 15.02 12.55
CA TRP A 60 -11.27 14.33 12.59
C TRP A 60 -12.45 15.24 12.97
N THR A 61 -12.18 16.48 13.38
CA THR A 61 -13.23 17.47 13.66
C THR A 61 -13.71 18.17 12.37
N MET A 62 -12.97 18.04 11.27
CA MET A 62 -13.32 18.66 10.00
C MET A 62 -14.42 17.85 9.30
N PRO A 63 -15.51 18.47 8.87
CA PRO A 63 -16.54 17.80 8.07
C PRO A 63 -16.02 17.53 6.65
N LEU A 64 -15.38 16.37 6.48
CA LEU A 64 -14.73 15.98 5.25
C LEU A 64 -15.42 14.75 4.66
N ARG A 65 -16.10 14.91 3.52
CA ARG A 65 -16.70 13.78 2.81
C ARG A 65 -15.66 12.99 2.02
N VAL A 66 -15.94 11.71 1.75
CA VAL A 66 -15.06 10.83 0.97
C VAL A 66 -14.73 11.45 -0.39
N ILE A 67 -15.70 12.02 -1.11
CA ILE A 67 -15.47 12.67 -2.41
C ILE A 67 -14.47 13.84 -2.30
N ASP A 68 -14.58 14.62 -1.24
CA ASP A 68 -13.69 15.77 -1.02
C ASP A 68 -12.29 15.30 -0.62
N PHE A 69 -12.21 14.27 0.25
CA PHE A 69 -10.96 13.61 0.63
C PHE A 69 -10.22 13.02 -0.58
N MET A 70 -10.93 12.39 -1.51
CA MET A 70 -10.35 11.85 -2.74
C MET A 70 -9.72 12.92 -3.61
N LYS A 71 -10.26 14.14 -3.60
CA LYS A 71 -9.79 15.28 -4.41
C LYS A 71 -8.64 16.06 -3.77
N ILE A 72 -8.44 15.95 -2.46
CA ILE A 72 -7.32 16.62 -1.78
C ILE A 72 -6.01 16.11 -2.40
N THR A 73 -5.13 17.00 -2.79
CA THR A 73 -3.79 16.71 -3.36
C THR A 73 -3.77 16.01 -4.72
N SER A 74 -4.92 15.72 -5.34
CA SER A 74 -4.98 14.99 -6.61
C SER A 74 -5.93 15.62 -7.60
N SER A 75 -5.46 15.91 -8.79
CA SER A 75 -6.33 16.27 -9.91
C SER A 75 -6.97 15.01 -10.52
N ILE A 76 -7.91 14.39 -9.80
CA ILE A 76 -8.70 13.25 -10.26
C ILE A 76 -10.13 13.73 -10.57
N ASN A 77 -10.72 13.20 -11.63
CA ASN A 77 -12.10 13.52 -12.00
C ASN A 77 -13.10 12.59 -11.29
N ASN A 78 -14.39 12.93 -11.35
CA ASN A 78 -15.43 12.17 -10.68
C ASN A 78 -15.53 10.72 -11.19
N THR A 79 -15.29 10.48 -12.48
CA THR A 79 -15.29 9.12 -13.07
C THR A 79 -14.19 8.26 -12.45
N GLN A 80 -12.97 8.79 -12.35
CA GLN A 80 -11.85 8.09 -11.71
C GLN A 80 -12.13 7.79 -10.23
N ILE A 81 -12.77 8.73 -9.51
CA ILE A 81 -13.18 8.52 -8.12
C ILE A 81 -14.17 7.36 -8.02
N THR A 82 -15.23 7.39 -8.83
CA THR A 82 -16.26 6.35 -8.80
C THR A 82 -15.69 4.97 -9.17
N GLU A 83 -14.86 4.90 -10.22
CA GLU A 83 -14.19 3.65 -10.62
C GLU A 83 -13.29 3.09 -9.50
N ALA A 84 -12.52 3.96 -8.84
CA ALA A 84 -11.63 3.56 -7.76
C ALA A 84 -12.40 3.07 -6.52
N LEU A 85 -13.45 3.78 -6.12
CA LEU A 85 -14.30 3.38 -5.00
C LEU A 85 -15.05 2.07 -5.31
N ALA A 86 -15.54 1.88 -6.54
CA ALA A 86 -16.15 0.62 -6.98
C ALA A 86 -15.13 -0.54 -7.00
N LEU A 87 -13.88 -0.28 -7.42
CA LEU A 87 -12.80 -1.28 -7.38
C LEU A 87 -12.55 -1.77 -5.95
N THR A 88 -12.58 -0.87 -4.97
CA THR A 88 -12.35 -1.18 -3.55
C THR A 88 -13.62 -1.58 -2.79
N GLY A 89 -14.80 -1.54 -3.43
CA GLY A 89 -16.08 -1.96 -2.85
C GLY A 89 -16.65 -1.00 -1.82
N VAL A 90 -16.38 0.29 -1.96
CA VAL A 90 -16.84 1.36 -1.06
C VAL A 90 -17.51 2.52 -1.81
N GLU A 91 -18.05 2.26 -2.99
CA GLU A 91 -18.70 3.27 -3.82
C GLU A 91 -19.92 3.94 -3.13
N LYS A 92 -20.57 3.21 -2.25
CA LYS A 92 -21.73 3.72 -1.49
C LYS A 92 -21.36 4.81 -0.50
N LEU A 93 -20.09 4.87 -0.09
CA LEU A 93 -19.57 5.81 0.91
C LEU A 93 -19.15 7.17 0.29
N LEU A 94 -19.38 7.38 -1.01
CA LEU A 94 -18.88 8.56 -1.76
C LEU A 94 -19.20 9.89 -1.08
N TYR A 95 -20.39 10.01 -0.48
CA TYR A 95 -20.87 11.23 0.17
C TYR A 95 -20.84 11.18 1.69
N ASP A 96 -20.42 10.05 2.28
CA ASP A 96 -20.30 9.89 3.72
C ASP A 96 -19.12 10.70 4.25
N GLU A 97 -19.19 11.10 5.50
CA GLU A 97 -18.11 11.80 6.18
C GLU A 97 -17.03 10.81 6.62
N VAL A 98 -15.78 11.18 6.38
CA VAL A 98 -14.61 10.31 6.63
C VAL A 98 -14.53 9.88 8.11
N HIS A 99 -14.97 10.72 9.04
CA HIS A 99 -14.93 10.41 10.47
C HIS A 99 -15.96 9.35 10.92
N ASN A 100 -17.00 9.08 10.09
CA ASN A 100 -18.01 8.07 10.36
C ASN A 100 -17.63 6.67 9.84
N LEU A 101 -16.54 6.56 9.10
CA LEU A 101 -16.12 5.30 8.50
C LEU A 101 -15.50 4.37 9.55
N SER A 102 -15.78 3.07 9.46
CA SER A 102 -15.01 2.05 10.16
C SER A 102 -13.55 2.05 9.69
N GLY A 103 -12.63 1.51 10.49
CA GLY A 103 -11.22 1.42 10.12
C GLY A 103 -11.00 0.71 8.78
N GLY A 104 -11.73 -0.39 8.53
CA GLY A 104 -11.66 -1.13 7.26
C GLY A 104 -12.21 -0.37 6.06
N GLU A 105 -13.30 0.39 6.23
CA GLU A 105 -13.86 1.25 5.19
C GLU A 105 -12.92 2.41 4.86
N PHE A 106 -12.38 3.05 5.89
CA PHE A 106 -11.39 4.11 5.70
C PHE A 106 -10.15 3.60 4.97
N GLN A 107 -9.65 2.42 5.34
CA GLN A 107 -8.51 1.81 4.67
C GLN A 107 -8.79 1.52 3.18
N ARG A 108 -10.00 1.04 2.83
CA ARG A 108 -10.44 0.86 1.44
C ARG A 108 -10.53 2.18 0.68
N VAL A 109 -10.99 3.25 1.32
CA VAL A 109 -11.01 4.60 0.75
C VAL A 109 -9.59 5.12 0.50
N LEU A 110 -8.64 4.87 1.41
CA LEU A 110 -7.23 5.20 1.21
C LEU A 110 -6.62 4.49 -0.01
N ILE A 111 -6.90 3.20 -0.13
CA ILE A 111 -6.46 2.42 -1.29
C ILE A 111 -7.14 2.92 -2.56
N ALA A 112 -8.47 3.21 -2.53
CA ALA A 112 -9.17 3.80 -3.67
C ALA A 112 -8.51 5.09 -4.16
N ARG A 113 -8.15 5.98 -3.23
CA ARG A 113 -7.45 7.22 -3.55
C ARG A 113 -6.09 6.99 -4.21
N ALA A 114 -5.34 6.00 -3.72
CA ALA A 114 -4.05 5.65 -4.28
C ALA A 114 -4.17 5.08 -5.70
N VAL A 115 -5.16 4.22 -5.97
CA VAL A 115 -5.34 3.56 -7.27
C VAL A 115 -6.11 4.40 -8.30
N ALA A 116 -6.74 5.52 -7.90
CA ALA A 116 -7.55 6.36 -8.79
C ALA A 116 -6.76 6.88 -10.01
N LYS A 117 -5.45 7.06 -9.87
CA LYS A 117 -4.54 7.48 -10.96
C LYS A 117 -3.94 6.32 -11.75
N LYS A 118 -4.37 5.07 -11.50
CA LYS A 118 -3.87 3.86 -12.14
C LYS A 118 -2.33 3.80 -12.07
N PRO A 119 -1.75 3.71 -10.85
CA PRO A 119 -0.30 3.64 -10.68
C PRO A 119 0.27 2.36 -11.29
N GLU A 120 1.55 2.41 -11.69
CA GLU A 120 2.33 1.25 -12.12
C GLU A 120 3.03 0.57 -10.92
N LEU A 121 3.27 1.34 -9.83
CA LEU A 121 3.75 0.83 -8.55
C LEU A 121 2.87 1.37 -7.41
N LEU A 122 2.32 0.46 -6.60
CA LEU A 122 1.56 0.78 -5.40
C LEU A 122 2.33 0.31 -4.17
N VAL A 123 2.66 1.23 -3.28
CA VAL A 123 3.32 0.92 -2.00
C VAL A 123 2.29 1.02 -0.89
N LEU A 124 2.13 -0.06 -0.12
CA LEU A 124 1.18 -0.18 0.99
C LEU A 124 1.97 -0.42 2.28
N ASP A 125 1.94 0.54 3.20
CA ASP A 125 2.66 0.46 4.46
C ASP A 125 1.70 0.06 5.59
N GLU A 126 1.77 -1.19 6.04
CA GLU A 126 0.93 -1.78 7.10
C GLU A 126 -0.60 -1.58 6.85
N PRO A 127 -1.14 -1.94 5.68
CA PRO A 127 -2.50 -1.57 5.28
C PRO A 127 -3.61 -2.25 6.09
N VAL A 128 -3.31 -3.30 6.85
CA VAL A 128 -4.28 -4.04 7.68
C VAL A 128 -4.30 -3.58 9.13
N GLN A 129 -3.46 -2.63 9.52
CA GLN A 129 -3.40 -2.18 10.90
C GLN A 129 -4.72 -1.56 11.36
N GLY A 130 -5.30 -2.08 12.43
CA GLY A 130 -6.57 -1.61 12.99
C GLY A 130 -7.82 -2.14 12.28
N VAL A 131 -7.67 -3.14 11.43
CA VAL A 131 -8.75 -3.87 10.79
C VAL A 131 -8.97 -5.20 11.55
N ASP A 132 -10.19 -5.67 11.65
CA ASP A 132 -10.50 -6.97 12.25
C ASP A 132 -10.08 -8.12 11.32
N PHE A 133 -9.99 -9.34 11.84
CA PHE A 133 -9.49 -10.51 11.12
C PHE A 133 -10.20 -10.78 9.78
N ASN A 134 -11.52 -10.67 9.74
CA ASN A 134 -12.28 -10.87 8.49
C ASN A 134 -12.01 -9.75 7.48
N GLY A 135 -11.88 -8.53 7.96
CA GLY A 135 -11.50 -7.37 7.17
C GLY A 135 -10.09 -7.48 6.61
N GLU A 136 -9.14 -8.04 7.36
CA GLU A 136 -7.77 -8.31 6.88
C GLU A 136 -7.77 -9.25 5.69
N ILE A 137 -8.46 -10.40 5.78
CA ILE A 137 -8.59 -11.36 4.67
C ILE A 137 -9.19 -10.67 3.44
N ALA A 138 -10.27 -9.91 3.65
CA ALA A 138 -10.95 -9.19 2.57
C ALA A 138 -10.05 -8.11 1.93
N LEU A 139 -9.17 -7.49 2.72
CA LEU A 139 -8.24 -6.47 2.24
C LEU A 139 -7.09 -7.09 1.43
N TYR A 140 -6.53 -8.23 1.85
CA TYR A 140 -5.53 -8.96 1.05
C TYR A 140 -6.08 -9.44 -0.28
N ASN A 141 -7.32 -9.98 -0.30
CA ASN A 141 -8.00 -10.34 -1.55
C ASN A 141 -8.22 -9.12 -2.46
N LEU A 142 -8.52 -7.97 -1.88
CA LEU A 142 -8.63 -6.70 -2.61
C LEU A 142 -7.28 -6.30 -3.22
N ILE A 143 -6.18 -6.38 -2.46
CA ILE A 143 -4.82 -6.05 -2.93
C ILE A 143 -4.46 -6.92 -4.13
N LYS A 144 -4.73 -8.24 -4.06
CA LYS A 144 -4.53 -9.16 -5.17
C LYS A 144 -5.36 -8.77 -6.41
N LYS A 145 -6.67 -8.51 -6.21
CA LYS A 145 -7.56 -8.04 -7.27
C LYS A 145 -7.06 -6.75 -7.94
N ILE A 146 -6.50 -5.82 -7.17
CA ILE A 146 -5.93 -4.56 -7.67
C ILE A 146 -4.71 -4.85 -8.55
N SER A 147 -3.77 -5.68 -8.08
CA SER A 147 -2.59 -6.08 -8.84
C SER A 147 -2.98 -6.69 -10.19
N ASP A 148 -3.90 -7.66 -10.18
CA ASP A 148 -4.36 -8.35 -11.38
C ASP A 148 -5.09 -7.40 -12.35
N LYS A 149 -6.02 -6.56 -11.83
CA LYS A 149 -6.87 -5.70 -12.67
C LYS A 149 -6.14 -4.52 -13.27
N LEU A 150 -5.20 -3.92 -12.53
CA LEU A 150 -4.43 -2.76 -12.98
C LEU A 150 -3.08 -3.15 -13.59
N ASN A 151 -2.69 -4.42 -13.50
CA ASN A 151 -1.34 -4.90 -13.86
C ASN A 151 -0.25 -4.04 -13.21
N CYS A 152 -0.45 -3.62 -11.96
CA CYS A 152 0.52 -2.83 -11.22
C CYS A 152 1.36 -3.70 -10.28
N GLY A 153 2.63 -3.36 -10.12
CA GLY A 153 3.48 -3.93 -9.08
C GLY A 153 3.04 -3.42 -7.71
N ILE A 154 3.02 -4.29 -6.71
CA ILE A 154 2.66 -3.90 -5.34
C ILE A 154 3.82 -4.23 -4.41
N LEU A 155 4.30 -3.22 -3.68
CA LEU A 155 5.16 -3.40 -2.53
C LEU A 155 4.31 -3.32 -1.26
N LEU A 156 4.15 -4.45 -0.59
CA LEU A 156 3.43 -4.56 0.66
C LEU A 156 4.43 -4.56 1.82
N ILE A 157 4.26 -3.70 2.81
CA ILE A 157 5.01 -3.73 4.06
C ILE A 157 4.10 -4.29 5.13
N SER A 158 4.55 -5.35 5.81
CA SER A 158 3.78 -5.99 6.86
C SER A 158 4.71 -6.56 7.93
N HIS A 159 4.18 -6.75 9.14
CA HIS A 159 4.82 -7.51 10.19
C HIS A 159 4.14 -8.87 10.41
N ASP A 160 3.01 -9.13 9.74
CA ASP A 160 2.26 -10.38 9.85
C ASP A 160 2.71 -11.40 8.79
N MET A 161 3.38 -12.47 9.26
CA MET A 161 3.89 -13.53 8.38
C MET A 161 2.80 -14.49 7.88
N HIS A 162 1.72 -14.68 8.63
CA HIS A 162 0.73 -15.71 8.31
C HIS A 162 -0.07 -15.37 7.04
N PHE A 163 -0.48 -14.12 6.89
CA PHE A 163 -1.23 -13.66 5.71
C PHE A 163 -0.34 -13.44 4.50
N VAL A 164 0.89 -13.00 4.73
CA VAL A 164 1.83 -12.70 3.65
C VAL A 164 2.14 -13.95 2.82
N MET A 165 2.36 -15.11 3.46
CA MET A 165 2.69 -16.35 2.76
C MET A 165 1.58 -16.89 1.85
N SER A 166 0.34 -16.48 2.06
CA SER A 166 -0.82 -16.93 1.27
C SER A 166 -1.14 -16.05 0.06
N THR A 167 -0.63 -14.83 0.00
CA THR A 167 -1.06 -13.81 -0.99
C THR A 167 0.05 -13.22 -1.84
N THR A 168 1.33 -13.47 -1.52
CA THR A 168 2.45 -12.82 -2.18
C THR A 168 3.24 -13.75 -3.09
N ASN A 169 3.74 -13.21 -4.21
CA ASN A 169 4.62 -13.93 -5.13
C ASN A 169 6.04 -14.06 -4.56
N HIS A 170 6.50 -13.04 -3.82
CA HIS A 170 7.83 -13.00 -3.23
C HIS A 170 7.80 -12.34 -1.85
N VAL A 171 8.54 -12.91 -0.90
CA VAL A 171 8.69 -12.36 0.45
C VAL A 171 10.14 -11.96 0.66
N THR A 172 10.36 -10.69 1.00
CA THR A 172 11.67 -10.17 1.38
C THR A 172 11.69 -9.86 2.87
N VAL A 173 12.62 -10.45 3.60
CA VAL A 173 12.72 -10.28 5.06
C VAL A 173 13.79 -9.25 5.39
N SER A 174 13.41 -8.22 6.15
CA SER A 174 14.31 -7.16 6.63
C SER A 174 14.69 -7.39 8.09
N TYR A 175 15.98 -7.59 8.37
CA TYR A 175 16.53 -7.65 9.72
C TYR A 175 17.58 -6.57 9.94
N THR A 176 17.61 -6.00 11.15
CA THR A 176 18.59 -4.97 11.54
C THR A 176 19.97 -5.54 11.88
N HIS A 177 20.10 -6.87 12.14
CA HIS A 177 21.33 -7.47 12.66
C HIS A 177 21.75 -8.82 12.08
N LEU A 178 21.05 -9.39 11.07
CA LEU A 178 21.45 -10.66 10.46
C LEU A 178 21.26 -10.58 8.94
N THR A 179 22.37 -10.76 8.23
CA THR A 179 22.35 -11.12 6.82
C THR A 179 21.96 -12.59 6.72
N LEU A 180 20.70 -12.89 6.47
CA LEU A 180 20.31 -14.22 6.02
C LEU A 180 20.36 -14.26 4.51
N PRO A 181 20.86 -15.37 3.92
CA PRO A 181 20.82 -15.53 2.47
C PRO A 181 19.38 -15.54 2.00
N THR A 182 19.15 -14.91 0.87
CA THR A 182 17.84 -14.87 0.18
C THR A 182 17.35 -16.29 -0.02
N ILE A 183 16.28 -16.69 0.65
CA ILE A 183 15.59 -17.94 0.32
C ILE A 183 14.67 -17.61 -0.85
N LEU A 184 15.14 -17.90 -2.05
CA LEU A 184 14.30 -18.02 -3.24
C LEU A 184 13.47 -19.30 -3.05
N LEU A 185 12.20 -19.18 -2.75
CA LEU A 185 11.23 -20.27 -2.92
C LEU A 185 10.68 -20.14 -4.34
N VAL A 186 11.10 -21.08 -5.17
CA VAL A 186 10.59 -21.31 -6.53
C VAL A 186 9.20 -21.93 -6.43
#